data_07ff9634da9bd70a71d326225934307f
#
_entry.id   07ff9634da9bd70a71d326225934307f
#
_cell.length_a   1.000
_cell.length_b   1.000
_cell.length_c   1.000
_cell.angle_alpha   90.00
_cell.angle_beta   90.00
_cell.angle_gamma   90.00
#
_symmetry.space_group_name_H-M   'P 1'
#
loop_
_entity.id
_entity.type
_entity.pdbx_description
1 polymer ?
#
loop_
_entity_poly.entity_id
_entity_poly.type
_entity_poly.pdbx_seq_one_letter_code
_entity_poly.pdbx_strand_id
1 'polypeptide(L)'
;MSATEIAVEAAGWGGAALILLAYLLLSLGRLTGQSPLYQWMNVAGAAGFVVNGWWHGAIPSAVLNVIWMLIGGIALWRILARRAASEVPDQGPAQ
;
A
#
# COMPACT_ATOMS: atom_id res chain seq x y z
N MET A 1 -6.58 -28.49 -1.89
CA MET A 1 -6.98 -27.15 -1.43
C MET A 1 -8.18 -26.67 -2.23
N SER A 2 -9.12 -26.01 -1.56
CA SER A 2 -10.24 -25.38 -2.24
C SER A 2 -9.77 -24.14 -3.01
N ALA A 3 -10.61 -23.66 -3.93
CA ALA A 3 -10.31 -22.42 -4.66
C ALA A 3 -10.16 -21.24 -3.69
N THR A 4 -10.99 -21.22 -2.64
CA THR A 4 -10.90 -20.16 -1.63
C THR A 4 -9.57 -20.21 -0.87
N GLU A 5 -9.13 -21.40 -0.48
CA GLU A 5 -7.84 -21.55 0.21
C GLU A 5 -6.68 -21.11 -0.68
N ILE A 6 -6.71 -21.46 -1.96
CA ILE A 6 -5.69 -21.04 -2.91
C ILE A 6 -5.68 -19.51 -3.03
N ALA A 7 -6.85 -18.89 -3.13
CA ALA A 7 -6.95 -17.43 -3.21
C ALA A 7 -6.40 -16.74 -1.95
N VAL A 8 -6.70 -17.30 -0.77
CA VAL A 8 -6.20 -16.77 0.51
C VAL A 8 -4.68 -16.88 0.58
N GLU A 9 -4.12 -18.02 0.17
CA GLU A 9 -2.67 -18.20 0.14
C GLU A 9 -2.01 -17.26 -0.87
N ALA A 10 -2.61 -17.13 -2.06
CA ALA A 10 -2.10 -16.20 -3.06
C ALA A 10 -2.11 -14.75 -2.55
N ALA A 11 -3.17 -14.36 -1.83
CA ALA A 11 -3.25 -13.02 -1.22
C ALA A 11 -2.13 -12.79 -0.20
N GLY A 12 -1.87 -13.78 0.64
CA GLY A 12 -0.81 -13.68 1.66
C GLY A 12 0.58 -13.61 1.04
N TRP A 13 0.90 -14.56 0.17
CA TRP A 13 2.22 -14.60 -0.48
C TRP A 13 2.42 -13.44 -1.45
N GLY A 14 1.38 -13.06 -2.21
CA GLY A 14 1.41 -11.89 -3.08
C GLY A 14 1.61 -10.61 -2.29
N GLY A 15 0.92 -10.49 -1.16
CA GLY A 15 1.08 -9.35 -0.26
C GLY A 15 2.50 -9.27 0.29
N ALA A 16 3.06 -10.41 0.70
CA ALA A 16 4.44 -10.48 1.18
C ALA A 16 5.42 -10.03 0.10
N ALA A 17 5.24 -10.52 -1.12
CA ALA A 17 6.11 -10.15 -2.24
C ALA A 17 6.03 -8.65 -2.54
N LEU A 18 4.84 -8.07 -2.53
CA LEU A 18 4.66 -6.64 -2.79
C LEU A 18 5.33 -5.78 -1.72
N ILE A 19 5.14 -6.10 -0.45
CA ILE A 19 5.73 -5.32 0.64
C ILE A 19 7.25 -5.46 0.63
N LEU A 20 7.75 -6.67 0.42
CA LEU A 20 9.19 -6.90 0.35
C LEU A 20 9.81 -6.15 -0.83
N LEU A 21 9.16 -6.20 -2.00
CA LEU A 21 9.63 -5.48 -3.18
C LEU A 21 9.59 -3.97 -2.97
N ALA A 22 8.52 -3.46 -2.36
CA ALA A 22 8.40 -2.04 -2.03
C ALA A 22 9.55 -1.60 -1.13
N TYR A 23 9.83 -2.37 -0.08
CA TYR A 23 10.91 -2.06 0.84
C TYR A 23 12.27 -2.12 0.15
N LEU A 24 12.49 -3.10 -0.70
CA LEU A 24 13.72 -3.24 -1.46
C LEU A 24 13.94 -2.02 -2.35
N LEU A 25 12.92 -1.61 -3.10
CA LEU A 25 13.01 -0.45 -4.00
C LEU A 25 13.23 0.85 -3.22
N LEU A 26 12.60 0.97 -2.04
CA LEU A 26 12.83 2.09 -1.15
C LEU A 26 14.30 2.11 -0.67
N SER A 27 14.80 0.96 -0.25
CA SER A 27 16.17 0.83 0.27
C SER A 27 17.23 1.10 -0.80
N LEU A 28 16.92 0.77 -2.05
CA LEU A 28 17.81 1.04 -3.19
C LEU A 28 17.70 2.47 -3.71
N GLY A 29 16.84 3.28 -3.11
CA GLY A 29 16.65 4.66 -3.55
C GLY A 29 15.83 4.81 -4.83
N ARG A 30 15.21 3.72 -5.32
CA ARG A 30 14.38 3.74 -6.53
C ARG A 30 12.99 4.32 -6.28
N LEU A 31 12.48 4.15 -5.07
CA LEU A 31 11.22 4.72 -4.62
C LEU A 31 11.45 5.45 -3.30
N THR A 32 10.54 6.35 -2.98
CA THR A 32 10.51 7.06 -1.68
C THR A 32 9.13 6.91 -1.06
N GLY A 33 9.00 7.33 0.19
CA GLY A 33 7.70 7.36 0.85
C GLY A 33 6.70 8.28 0.16
N GLN A 34 7.16 9.19 -0.69
CA GLN A 34 6.32 10.10 -1.47
C GLN A 34 5.98 9.54 -2.86
N SER A 35 6.46 8.37 -3.20
CA SER A 35 6.14 7.72 -4.49
C SER A 35 4.77 7.05 -4.41
N PRO A 36 3.81 7.41 -5.28
CA PRO A 36 2.50 6.75 -5.27
C PRO A 36 2.60 5.23 -5.44
N LEU A 37 3.50 4.77 -6.28
CA LEU A 37 3.71 3.34 -6.49
C LEU A 37 4.10 2.64 -5.19
N TYR A 38 5.00 3.26 -4.40
CA TYR A 38 5.40 2.71 -3.11
C TYR A 38 4.19 2.52 -2.18
N GLN A 39 3.36 3.54 -2.08
CA GLN A 39 2.19 3.48 -1.21
C GLN A 39 1.14 2.49 -1.72
N TRP A 40 0.93 2.41 -3.04
CA TRP A 40 0.03 1.42 -3.61
C TRP A 40 0.50 -0.01 -3.31
N MET A 41 1.79 -0.27 -3.43
CA MET A 41 2.35 -1.59 -3.13
C MET A 41 2.13 -1.95 -1.66
N ASN A 42 2.31 -0.99 -0.76
CA ASN A 42 2.08 -1.20 0.67
C ASN A 42 0.61 -1.46 0.99
N VAL A 43 -0.29 -0.65 0.41
CA VAL A 43 -1.73 -0.82 0.64
C VAL A 43 -2.21 -2.16 0.11
N ALA A 44 -1.84 -2.49 -1.13
CA ALA A 44 -2.23 -3.76 -1.75
C ALA A 44 -1.65 -4.95 -0.98
N GLY A 45 -0.38 -4.86 -0.59
CA GLY A 45 0.27 -5.92 0.17
C GLY A 45 -0.37 -6.13 1.54
N ALA A 46 -0.66 -5.03 2.24
CA ALA A 46 -1.33 -5.10 3.54
C ALA A 46 -2.75 -5.68 3.41
N ALA A 47 -3.47 -5.34 2.34
CA ALA A 47 -4.78 -5.93 2.07
C ALA A 47 -4.68 -7.46 1.93
N GLY A 48 -3.66 -7.95 1.24
CA GLY A 48 -3.41 -9.38 1.13
C GLY A 48 -3.18 -10.03 2.49
N PHE A 49 -2.43 -9.38 3.36
CA PHE A 49 -2.21 -9.87 4.72
C PHE A 49 -3.48 -9.82 5.58
N VAL A 50 -4.34 -8.83 5.40
CA VAL A 50 -5.62 -8.78 6.10
C VAL A 50 -6.47 -9.99 5.74
N VAL A 51 -6.59 -10.28 4.45
CA VAL A 51 -7.36 -11.43 3.97
C VAL A 51 -6.77 -12.73 4.52
N ASN A 52 -5.48 -12.92 4.37
CA ASN A 52 -4.80 -14.13 4.83
C ASN A 52 -4.87 -14.29 6.35
N GLY A 53 -4.58 -13.22 7.07
CA GLY A 53 -4.60 -13.23 8.54
C GLY A 53 -5.99 -13.47 9.10
N TRP A 54 -7.00 -12.85 8.53
CA TRP A 54 -8.38 -13.07 8.95
C TRP A 54 -8.81 -14.51 8.75
N TRP A 55 -8.52 -15.05 7.56
CA TRP A 55 -8.86 -16.44 7.23
C TRP A 55 -8.24 -17.43 8.21
N HIS A 56 -6.98 -17.23 8.57
CA HIS A 56 -6.25 -18.12 9.46
C HIS A 56 -6.45 -17.81 10.95
N GLY A 57 -7.29 -16.86 11.29
CA GLY A 57 -7.51 -16.48 12.68
C GLY A 57 -6.35 -15.74 13.32
N ALA A 58 -5.41 -15.24 12.53
CA ALA A 58 -4.29 -14.45 13.01
C ALA A 58 -4.74 -12.99 13.24
N ILE A 59 -5.58 -12.81 14.24
CA ILE A 59 -6.25 -11.53 14.47
C ILE A 59 -5.28 -10.38 14.74
N PRO A 60 -4.25 -10.52 15.59
CA PRO A 60 -3.31 -9.40 15.78
C PRO A 60 -2.65 -8.95 14.48
N SER A 61 -2.27 -9.89 13.62
CA SER A 61 -1.68 -9.57 12.31
C SER A 61 -2.67 -8.88 11.40
N ALA A 62 -3.92 -9.37 11.35
CA ALA A 62 -4.96 -8.76 10.53
C ALA A 62 -5.23 -7.32 10.97
N VAL A 63 -5.34 -7.07 12.27
CA VAL A 63 -5.56 -5.72 12.82
C VAL A 63 -4.39 -4.81 12.48
N LEU A 64 -3.17 -5.27 12.68
CA LEU A 64 -1.97 -4.48 12.35
C LEU A 64 -1.96 -4.08 10.88
N ASN A 65 -2.32 -4.99 10.00
CA ASN A 65 -2.32 -4.71 8.57
C ASN A 65 -3.47 -3.80 8.15
N VAL A 66 -4.62 -3.83 8.82
CA VAL A 66 -5.68 -2.84 8.62
C VAL A 66 -5.16 -1.44 8.95
N ILE A 67 -4.47 -1.30 10.08
CA ILE A 67 -3.87 -0.02 10.48
C ILE A 67 -2.84 0.42 9.44
N TRP A 68 -2.00 -0.51 8.98
CA TRP A 68 -0.99 -0.24 7.96
C TRP A 68 -1.62 0.24 6.65
N MET A 69 -2.72 -0.40 6.22
CA MET A 69 -3.48 0.04 5.05
C MET A 69 -3.99 1.47 5.20
N LEU A 70 -4.51 1.80 6.38
CA LEU A 70 -5.04 3.14 6.63
C LEU A 70 -3.93 4.18 6.56
N ILE A 71 -2.77 3.90 7.15
CA ILE A 71 -1.63 4.80 7.10
C ILE A 71 -1.18 4.99 5.65
N GLY A 72 -1.00 3.90 4.91
CA GLY A 72 -0.59 3.96 3.50
C GLY A 72 -1.63 4.63 2.62
N GLY A 73 -2.90 4.36 2.86
CA GLY A 73 -4.00 4.97 2.11
C GLY A 73 -4.09 6.48 2.34
N ILE A 74 -3.92 6.92 3.58
CA ILE A 74 -3.90 8.37 3.89
C ILE A 74 -2.69 9.02 3.25
N ALA A 75 -1.51 8.38 3.33
CA ALA A 75 -0.30 8.90 2.69
C ALA A 75 -0.50 9.04 1.17
N LEU A 76 -1.07 8.01 0.55
CA LEU A 76 -1.36 8.02 -0.88
C LEU A 76 -2.31 9.16 -1.25
N TRP A 77 -3.40 9.30 -0.48
CA TRP A 77 -4.35 10.37 -0.71
C TRP A 77 -3.68 11.75 -0.65
N ARG A 78 -2.81 11.97 0.34
CA ARG A 78 -2.08 13.23 0.48
C ARG A 78 -1.14 13.48 -0.68
N ILE A 79 -0.44 12.45 -1.14
CA ILE A 79 0.46 12.55 -2.29
C ILE A 79 -0.31 12.96 -3.53
N LEU A 80 -1.42 12.28 -3.81
CA LEU A 80 -2.24 12.56 -4.98
C LEU A 80 -2.89 13.95 -4.91
N ALA A 81 -3.34 14.36 -3.71
CA ALA A 81 -3.90 15.69 -3.50
C ALA A 81 -2.86 16.79 -3.75
N ARG A 82 -1.62 16.59 -3.27
CA ARG A 82 -0.54 17.55 -3.52
C ARG A 82 -0.19 17.62 -5.00
N ARG A 83 -0.17 16.49 -5.69
CA ARG A 83 0.10 16.47 -7.14
C ARG A 83 -0.99 17.19 -7.90
N ALA A 84 -2.25 16.96 -7.56
CA ALA A 84 -3.36 17.67 -8.19
C ALA A 84 -3.27 19.19 -7.95
N ALA A 85 -2.93 19.60 -6.74
CA ALA A 85 -2.77 21.01 -6.42
C ALA A 85 -1.62 21.65 -7.20
N SER A 86 -0.49 20.94 -7.36
CA SER A 86 0.67 21.45 -8.09
C SER A 86 0.45 21.51 -9.60
N GLU A 87 -0.53 20.78 -10.13
CA GLU A 87 -0.87 20.78 -11.54
C GLU A 87 -1.81 21.95 -11.89
N VAL A 88 -2.40 22.59 -10.91
CA VAL A 88 -3.27 23.76 -11.15
C VAL A 88 -2.40 24.90 -11.66
N PRO A 89 -2.76 25.53 -12.80
CA PRO A 89 -2.01 26.67 -13.31
C PRO A 89 -1.94 27.78 -12.28
N ASP A 90 -0.82 28.49 -12.27
CA ASP A 90 -0.65 29.62 -11.38
C ASP A 90 -1.64 30.72 -11.78
N GLN A 91 -2.50 31.09 -10.85
CA GLN A 91 -3.53 32.10 -11.04
C GLN A 91 -3.09 33.46 -10.49
N GLY A 92 -1.90 33.53 -9.94
CA GLY A 92 -1.42 34.75 -9.34
C GLY A 92 -1.20 35.88 -10.36
N PRO A 93 -1.30 37.14 -9.95
CA PRO A 93 -1.07 38.26 -10.85
C PRO A 93 0.41 38.34 -11.18
N ALA A 94 0.70 38.42 -12.46
CA ALA A 94 2.05 38.70 -12.96
C ALA A 94 3.14 38.09 -12.08
N GLN A 95 3.21 36.86 -12.11
CA GLN A 95 4.21 36.14 -11.32
C GLN A 95 5.62 36.63 -11.61
#